data_2c734974bcd155d9cf088cd95c891e6f
#
_entry.id   2c734974bcd155d9cf088cd95c891e6f
#
_cell.length_a   1.000
_cell.length_b   1.000
_cell.length_c   1.000
_cell.angle_alpha   90.00
_cell.angle_beta   90.00
_cell.angle_gamma   90.00
#
_symmetry.space_group_name_H-M   'P 1'
#
loop_
_entity.id
_entity.type
_entity.pdbx_description
1 polymer ?
#
loop_
_entity_poly.entity_id
_entity_poly.type
_entity_poly.pdbx_seq_one_letter_code
_entity_poly.pdbx_strand_id
1 'polypeptide(L)'
;MLDKEDLDAVFVATPDFWHAPHTVMALEAGCHVYCEKMMSNTIEGARSIVAAMDRTGKLCQIGHQRRSNPRYQFVLNELIQNENVCGQIINLNGQWNRALSSSQDIVSKPSILPEADILREYGFNAGADHTLSLEELRHRFLNWRFYTELSGGPISDLGAHQI
;
A
#
# COMPACT_ATOMS: atom_id res chain seq x y z
N MET A 1 -4.66 -13.97 -15.11
CA MET A 1 -3.36 -14.40 -14.60
C MET A 1 -3.56 -15.60 -13.67
N LEU A 2 -4.19 -15.45 -12.51
CA LEU A 2 -4.37 -16.52 -11.53
C LEU A 2 -5.07 -17.78 -12.08
N ASP A 3 -5.99 -17.63 -13.04
CA ASP A 3 -6.72 -18.75 -13.67
C ASP A 3 -5.99 -19.40 -14.86
N LYS A 4 -4.86 -18.82 -15.28
CA LYS A 4 -4.16 -19.23 -16.51
C LYS A 4 -2.75 -19.73 -16.29
N GLU A 5 -2.17 -19.36 -15.16
CA GLU A 5 -0.78 -19.66 -14.85
C GLU A 5 -0.70 -20.42 -13.53
N ASP A 6 0.19 -21.39 -13.45
CA ASP A 6 0.52 -22.11 -12.22
C ASP A 6 1.58 -21.30 -11.46
N LEU A 7 1.12 -20.56 -10.44
CA LEU A 7 1.95 -19.61 -9.71
C LEU A 7 2.13 -20.03 -8.25
N ASP A 8 3.36 -20.06 -7.76
CA ASP A 8 3.67 -20.28 -6.35
C ASP A 8 3.45 -19.03 -5.50
N ALA A 9 3.75 -17.86 -6.05
CA ALA A 9 3.68 -16.59 -5.33
C ALA A 9 3.32 -15.41 -6.24
N VAL A 10 2.73 -14.37 -5.64
CA VAL A 10 2.33 -13.13 -6.30
C VAL A 10 2.86 -11.91 -5.55
N PHE A 11 3.40 -10.93 -6.28
CA PHE A 11 3.71 -9.61 -5.77
C PHE A 11 2.55 -8.65 -6.06
N VAL A 12 1.98 -8.07 -5.01
CA VAL A 12 0.93 -7.05 -5.10
C VAL A 12 1.56 -5.67 -4.84
N ALA A 13 1.64 -4.85 -5.88
CA ALA A 13 2.19 -3.49 -5.84
C ALA A 13 1.24 -2.51 -6.54
N THR A 14 -0.04 -2.70 -6.34
CA THR A 14 -1.13 -1.87 -6.87
C THR A 14 -1.35 -0.62 -6.00
N PRO A 15 -2.28 0.29 -6.34
CA PRO A 15 -2.73 1.31 -5.41
C PRO A 15 -3.31 0.72 -4.12
N ASP A 16 -3.21 1.45 -3.01
CA ASP A 16 -3.53 0.98 -1.64
C ASP A 16 -4.89 0.30 -1.52
N PHE A 17 -5.93 0.84 -2.16
CA PHE A 17 -7.29 0.31 -2.10
C PHE A 17 -7.46 -1.04 -2.83
N TRP A 18 -6.49 -1.44 -3.66
CA TRP A 18 -6.42 -2.74 -4.31
C TRP A 18 -5.54 -3.75 -3.58
N HIS A 19 -4.79 -3.35 -2.55
CA HIS A 19 -3.91 -4.28 -1.83
C HIS A 19 -4.69 -5.44 -1.23
N ALA A 20 -5.74 -5.16 -0.45
CA ALA A 20 -6.52 -6.22 0.18
C ALA A 20 -7.28 -7.10 -0.82
N PRO A 21 -8.03 -6.57 -1.80
CA PRO A 21 -8.70 -7.39 -2.81
C PRO A 21 -7.74 -8.30 -3.57
N HIS A 22 -6.64 -7.78 -4.09
CA HIS A 22 -5.70 -8.58 -4.87
C HIS A 22 -4.96 -9.61 -4.01
N THR A 23 -4.60 -9.26 -2.77
CA THR A 23 -3.94 -10.18 -1.84
C THR A 23 -4.87 -11.35 -1.49
N VAL A 24 -6.13 -11.08 -1.16
CA VAL A 24 -7.11 -12.12 -0.85
C VAL A 24 -7.32 -13.03 -2.06
N MET A 25 -7.52 -12.46 -3.26
CA MET A 25 -7.67 -13.24 -4.50
C MET A 25 -6.47 -14.18 -4.75
N ALA A 26 -5.24 -13.69 -4.56
CA ALA A 26 -4.05 -14.48 -4.76
C ALA A 26 -3.89 -15.61 -3.72
N LEU A 27 -4.18 -15.31 -2.44
CA LEU A 27 -4.18 -16.31 -1.37
C LEU A 27 -5.21 -17.40 -1.63
N GLU A 28 -6.43 -17.04 -2.04
CA GLU A 28 -7.51 -17.97 -2.36
C GLU A 28 -7.24 -18.80 -3.62
N ALA A 29 -6.46 -18.25 -4.56
CA ALA A 29 -5.95 -19.01 -5.71
C ALA A 29 -4.79 -19.96 -5.34
N GLY A 30 -4.38 -20.01 -4.08
CA GLY A 30 -3.33 -20.94 -3.60
C GLY A 30 -1.92 -20.39 -3.71
N CYS A 31 -1.72 -19.10 -3.97
CA CYS A 31 -0.42 -18.48 -4.04
C CYS A 31 0.02 -17.91 -2.69
N HIS A 32 1.33 -17.89 -2.43
CA HIS A 32 1.91 -17.02 -1.41
C HIS A 32 1.91 -15.58 -1.89
N VAL A 33 1.86 -14.59 -0.98
CA VAL A 33 1.77 -13.18 -1.39
C VAL A 33 2.82 -12.33 -0.68
N TYR A 34 3.49 -11.49 -1.46
CA TYR A 34 4.15 -10.29 -0.97
C TYR A 34 3.31 -9.09 -1.39
N CYS A 35 2.75 -8.39 -0.42
CA CYS A 35 1.97 -7.17 -0.67
C CYS A 35 2.78 -5.96 -0.22
N GLU A 36 2.87 -4.93 -1.08
CA GLU A 36 3.49 -3.66 -0.70
C GLU A 36 2.76 -3.02 0.48
N LYS A 37 3.50 -2.15 1.20
CA LYS A 37 2.93 -1.32 2.25
C LYS A 37 1.95 -0.30 1.62
N MET A 38 0.93 0.06 2.26
CA MET A 38 0.29 -0.42 3.49
C MET A 38 -0.52 -1.69 3.20
N MET A 39 -0.78 -2.47 4.24
CA MET A 39 -1.53 -3.71 4.11
C MET A 39 -2.90 -3.52 3.47
N SER A 40 -3.60 -2.45 3.82
CA SER A 40 -4.89 -2.03 3.26
C SER A 40 -5.17 -0.58 3.66
N ASN A 41 -5.99 0.13 2.90
CA ASN A 41 -6.51 1.45 3.25
C ASN A 41 -7.69 1.39 4.24
N THR A 42 -8.18 0.19 4.59
CA THR A 42 -9.25 -0.02 5.57
C THR A 42 -8.90 -1.14 6.55
N ILE A 43 -9.47 -1.09 7.76
CA ILE A 43 -9.31 -2.13 8.77
C ILE A 43 -9.98 -3.43 8.32
N GLU A 44 -11.13 -3.34 7.67
CA GLU A 44 -11.88 -4.47 7.13
C GLU A 44 -11.05 -5.21 6.07
N GLY A 45 -10.40 -4.47 5.17
CA GLY A 45 -9.48 -5.04 4.19
C GLY A 45 -8.29 -5.73 4.83
N ALA A 46 -7.69 -5.13 5.85
CA ALA A 46 -6.59 -5.77 6.59
C ALA A 46 -7.04 -7.08 7.26
N ARG A 47 -8.21 -7.08 7.91
CA ARG A 47 -8.79 -8.28 8.51
C ARG A 47 -9.11 -9.36 7.49
N SER A 48 -9.56 -8.99 6.29
CA SER A 48 -9.85 -9.96 5.22
C SER A 48 -8.59 -10.69 4.74
N ILE A 49 -7.44 -10.02 4.70
CA ILE A 49 -6.14 -10.65 4.40
C ILE A 49 -5.79 -11.69 5.46
N VAL A 50 -5.88 -11.32 6.75
CA VAL A 50 -5.59 -12.26 7.86
C VAL A 50 -6.51 -13.48 7.78
N ALA A 51 -7.81 -13.26 7.61
CA ALA A 51 -8.77 -14.35 7.48
C ALA A 51 -8.51 -15.24 6.26
N ALA A 52 -8.04 -14.68 5.15
CA ALA A 52 -7.65 -15.45 3.97
C ALA A 52 -6.39 -16.28 4.22
N MET A 53 -5.39 -15.74 4.91
CA MET A 53 -4.19 -16.48 5.32
C MET A 53 -4.56 -17.69 6.20
N ASP A 54 -5.39 -17.46 7.23
CA ASP A 54 -5.83 -18.52 8.15
C ASP A 54 -6.59 -19.63 7.41
N ARG A 55 -7.46 -19.26 6.48
CA ARG A 55 -8.29 -20.17 5.70
C ARG A 55 -7.49 -21.00 4.69
N THR A 56 -6.51 -20.37 4.04
CA THR A 56 -5.75 -21.00 2.95
C THR A 56 -4.45 -21.65 3.42
N GLY A 57 -3.93 -21.28 4.58
CA GLY A 57 -2.62 -21.70 5.07
C GLY A 57 -1.44 -21.12 4.26
N LYS A 58 -1.69 -20.13 3.38
CA LYS A 58 -0.66 -19.49 2.57
C LYS A 58 -0.02 -18.33 3.31
N LEU A 59 1.23 -18.04 3.00
CA LEU A 59 1.99 -16.96 3.61
C LEU A 59 1.69 -15.64 2.91
N CYS A 60 1.56 -14.57 3.72
CA CYS A 60 1.52 -13.21 3.22
C CYS A 60 2.51 -12.35 4.01
N GLN A 61 3.38 -11.65 3.28
CA GLN A 61 4.28 -10.67 3.87
C GLN A 61 3.90 -9.28 3.40
N ILE A 62 3.82 -8.34 4.34
CA ILE A 62 3.62 -6.92 4.02
C ILE A 62 4.96 -6.22 3.93
N GLY A 63 5.16 -5.46 2.86
CA GLY A 63 6.43 -4.85 2.45
C GLY A 63 6.87 -3.65 3.27
N HIS A 64 6.97 -3.77 4.60
CA HIS A 64 7.60 -2.76 5.45
C HIS A 64 9.13 -2.88 5.36
N GLN A 65 9.70 -2.53 4.21
CA GLN A 65 11.11 -2.76 3.88
C GLN A 65 12.12 -2.15 4.85
N ARG A 66 11.76 -1.07 5.54
CA ARG A 66 12.67 -0.45 6.52
C ARG A 66 12.86 -1.28 7.77
N ARG A 67 11.85 -2.08 8.16
CA ARG A 67 11.96 -3.03 9.28
C ARG A 67 13.01 -4.10 9.03
N SER A 68 13.25 -4.45 7.77
CA SER A 68 14.26 -5.44 7.36
C SER A 68 15.62 -4.81 7.06
N ASN A 69 15.78 -3.49 7.21
CA ASN A 69 17.05 -2.81 6.97
C ASN A 69 18.04 -3.11 8.11
N PRO A 70 19.21 -3.71 7.82
CA PRO A 70 20.17 -4.10 8.84
C PRO A 70 20.65 -2.94 9.73
N ARG A 71 20.70 -1.71 9.19
CA ARG A 71 21.09 -0.52 9.97
C ARG A 71 20.04 -0.17 11.01
N TYR A 72 18.76 -0.26 10.67
CA TYR A 72 17.67 -0.02 11.64
C TYR A 72 17.59 -1.13 12.67
N GLN A 73 17.80 -2.37 12.25
CA GLN A 73 17.88 -3.52 13.15
C GLN A 73 19.03 -3.36 14.14
N PHE A 74 20.22 -2.96 13.68
CA PHE A 74 21.36 -2.69 14.55
C PHE A 74 21.07 -1.57 15.57
N VAL A 75 20.54 -0.44 15.11
CA VAL A 75 20.19 0.68 16.02
C VAL A 75 19.17 0.25 17.06
N LEU A 76 18.11 -0.45 16.64
CA LEU A 76 17.08 -0.90 17.56
C LEU A 76 17.61 -1.92 18.57
N ASN A 77 18.22 -3.00 18.09
CA ASN A 77 18.60 -4.12 18.94
C ASN A 77 19.83 -3.80 19.78
N GLU A 78 20.88 -3.28 19.17
CA GLU A 78 22.14 -3.06 19.88
C GLU A 78 22.15 -1.75 20.67
N LEU A 79 21.84 -0.62 20.03
CA LEU A 79 22.00 0.67 20.69
C LEU A 79 20.83 0.99 21.63
N ILE A 80 19.58 0.75 21.19
CA ILE A 80 18.42 1.13 22.00
C ILE A 80 18.10 0.07 23.04
N GLN A 81 17.98 -1.22 22.65
CA GLN A 81 17.54 -2.27 23.56
C GLN A 81 18.68 -2.82 24.44
N ASN A 82 19.83 -3.17 23.86
CA ASN A 82 20.92 -3.77 24.62
C ASN A 82 21.72 -2.72 25.40
N GLU A 83 22.22 -1.70 24.73
CA GLU A 83 23.06 -0.66 25.35
C GLU A 83 22.26 0.45 26.06
N ASN A 84 20.95 0.52 25.79
CA ASN A 84 20.03 1.51 26.38
C ASN A 84 20.53 2.95 26.28
N VAL A 85 21.15 3.31 25.15
CA VAL A 85 21.80 4.64 24.95
C VAL A 85 20.83 5.81 25.07
N CYS A 86 19.53 5.57 24.85
CA CYS A 86 18.48 6.60 24.96
C CYS A 86 17.80 6.62 26.33
N GLY A 87 18.09 5.66 27.22
CA GLY A 87 17.35 5.49 28.46
C GLY A 87 15.85 5.26 28.21
N GLN A 88 15.02 5.85 29.05
CA GLN A 88 13.56 5.80 28.84
C GLN A 88 13.16 6.72 27.68
N ILE A 89 12.65 6.11 26.61
CA ILE A 89 12.14 6.86 25.45
C ILE A 89 10.80 7.51 25.84
N ILE A 90 10.74 8.82 25.82
CA ILE A 90 9.54 9.61 26.16
C ILE A 90 8.92 10.31 24.94
N ASN A 91 9.68 10.41 23.84
CA ASN A 91 9.21 11.03 22.61
C ASN A 91 9.94 10.47 21.39
N LEU A 92 9.21 10.32 20.29
CA LEU A 92 9.74 9.96 18.98
C LEU A 92 9.33 11.02 17.97
N ASN A 93 10.30 11.51 17.20
CA ASN A 93 10.05 12.46 16.12
C ASN A 93 10.51 11.85 14.79
N GLY A 94 9.56 11.53 13.92
CA GLY A 94 9.79 11.01 12.58
C GLY A 94 9.57 12.11 11.54
N GLN A 95 10.49 12.25 10.59
CA GLN A 95 10.36 13.22 9.51
C GLN A 95 10.64 12.56 8.17
N TRP A 96 9.85 12.94 7.18
CA TRP A 96 10.11 12.67 5.78
C TRP A 96 10.06 13.97 5.00
N ASN A 97 11.22 14.59 4.85
CA ASN A 97 11.35 15.82 4.10
C ASN A 97 11.45 15.50 2.60
N ARG A 98 10.52 16.00 1.81
CA ARG A 98 10.48 15.85 0.38
C ARG A 98 10.24 17.18 -0.29
N ALA A 99 11.10 17.56 -1.21
CA ALA A 99 10.86 18.71 -2.08
C ALA A 99 9.82 18.31 -3.13
N LEU A 100 8.63 18.90 -3.07
CA LEU A 100 7.60 18.75 -4.08
C LEU A 100 7.37 20.13 -4.68
N SER A 101 7.55 20.27 -5.99
CA SER A 101 7.24 21.50 -6.71
C SER A 101 5.73 21.66 -6.94
N SER A 102 5.02 20.53 -7.09
CA SER A 102 3.55 20.48 -7.17
C SER A 102 3.03 19.06 -6.87
N SER A 103 1.74 18.94 -6.59
CA SER A 103 1.07 17.64 -6.45
C SER A 103 1.12 16.78 -7.72
N GLN A 104 1.37 17.41 -8.88
CA GLN A 104 1.46 16.72 -10.17
C GLN A 104 2.82 16.07 -10.42
N ASP A 105 3.84 16.39 -9.63
CA ASP A 105 5.22 15.93 -9.84
C ASP A 105 5.51 14.58 -9.14
N ILE A 106 4.56 14.02 -8.42
CA ILE A 106 4.77 12.79 -7.64
C ILE A 106 4.79 11.55 -8.53
N VAL A 107 4.14 11.61 -9.68
CA VAL A 107 3.99 10.46 -10.58
C VAL A 107 4.42 10.85 -12.00
N SER A 108 5.34 10.09 -12.58
CA SER A 108 5.59 10.16 -14.02
C SER A 108 4.28 9.85 -14.76
N LYS A 109 3.81 10.79 -15.57
CA LYS A 109 2.59 10.60 -16.35
C LYS A 109 2.78 9.42 -17.31
N PRO A 110 1.94 8.39 -17.26
CA PRO A 110 2.01 7.31 -18.24
C PRO A 110 1.72 7.89 -19.64
N SER A 111 2.37 7.35 -20.64
CA SER A 111 2.17 7.74 -22.04
C SER A 111 0.76 7.42 -22.56
N ILE A 112 0.11 6.43 -21.95
CA ILE A 112 -1.25 5.99 -22.26
C ILE A 112 -2.07 6.06 -20.97
N LEU A 113 -3.17 6.79 -21.01
CA LEU A 113 -4.13 6.88 -19.92
C LEU A 113 -5.34 5.97 -20.22
N PRO A 114 -5.86 5.25 -19.20
CA PRO A 114 -7.04 4.40 -19.38
C PRO A 114 -8.30 5.18 -19.80
N GLU A 115 -9.23 4.47 -20.41
CA GLU A 115 -10.56 4.99 -20.76
C GLU A 115 -11.51 4.98 -19.55
N ALA A 116 -12.64 5.70 -19.65
CA ALA A 116 -13.51 5.97 -18.53
C ALA A 116 -14.18 4.71 -17.95
N ASP A 117 -14.52 3.75 -18.79
CA ASP A 117 -15.12 2.46 -18.39
C ASP A 117 -14.13 1.65 -17.54
N ILE A 118 -12.89 1.55 -17.99
CA ILE A 118 -11.81 0.89 -17.24
C ILE A 118 -11.59 1.58 -15.88
N LEU A 119 -11.51 2.91 -15.86
CA LEU A 119 -11.29 3.64 -14.62
C LEU A 119 -12.44 3.46 -13.62
N ARG A 120 -13.69 3.35 -14.10
CA ARG A 120 -14.85 3.05 -13.25
C ARG A 120 -14.84 1.61 -12.74
N GLU A 121 -14.53 0.66 -13.61
CA GLU A 121 -14.41 -0.76 -13.24
C GLU A 121 -13.38 -0.95 -12.13
N TYR A 122 -12.26 -0.22 -12.18
CA TYR A 122 -11.21 -0.26 -11.16
C TYR A 122 -11.43 0.72 -9.99
N GLY A 123 -12.64 1.26 -9.82
CA GLY A 123 -13.07 1.95 -8.61
C GLY A 123 -12.58 3.39 -8.45
N PHE A 124 -12.05 4.03 -9.51
CA PHE A 124 -11.61 5.43 -9.44
C PHE A 124 -12.75 6.45 -9.32
N ASN A 125 -13.99 5.99 -9.38
CA ASN A 125 -15.20 6.78 -9.07
C ASN A 125 -15.70 6.62 -7.62
N ALA A 126 -15.00 5.88 -6.77
CA ALA A 126 -15.39 5.65 -5.38
C ALA A 126 -15.59 6.99 -4.62
N GLY A 127 -16.66 7.07 -3.83
CA GLY A 127 -16.99 8.24 -3.01
C GLY A 127 -17.43 9.48 -3.80
N ALA A 128 -17.58 9.41 -5.12
CA ALA A 128 -18.13 10.50 -5.89
C ALA A 128 -19.67 10.55 -5.76
N ASP A 129 -20.20 11.73 -5.57
CA ASP A 129 -21.63 12.02 -5.44
C ASP A 129 -22.34 12.27 -6.80
N HIS A 130 -21.56 12.29 -7.88
CA HIS A 130 -22.02 12.49 -9.25
C HIS A 130 -21.23 11.60 -10.23
N THR A 131 -21.71 11.53 -11.48
CA THR A 131 -21.00 10.82 -12.54
C THR A 131 -19.77 11.61 -12.97
N LEU A 132 -18.57 11.03 -12.73
CA LEU A 132 -17.30 11.67 -13.09
C LEU A 132 -17.09 11.62 -14.61
N SER A 133 -16.60 12.73 -15.16
CA SER A 133 -16.08 12.84 -16.52
C SER A 133 -14.79 12.02 -16.70
N LEU A 134 -14.37 11.80 -17.94
CA LEU A 134 -13.09 11.12 -18.23
C LEU A 134 -11.89 11.90 -17.66
N GLU A 135 -11.93 13.22 -17.70
CA GLU A 135 -10.85 14.07 -17.16
C GLU A 135 -10.74 13.93 -15.64
N GLU A 136 -11.86 13.96 -14.92
CA GLU A 136 -11.91 13.76 -13.47
C GLU A 136 -11.44 12.36 -13.07
N LEU A 137 -11.86 11.32 -13.80
CA LEU A 137 -11.40 9.95 -13.58
C LEU A 137 -9.89 9.81 -13.78
N ARG A 138 -9.35 10.40 -14.85
CA ARG A 138 -7.91 10.42 -15.13
C ARG A 138 -7.13 11.23 -14.09
N HIS A 139 -7.69 12.34 -13.61
CA HIS A 139 -7.12 13.09 -12.53
C HIS A 139 -7.04 12.25 -11.25
N ARG A 140 -8.10 11.53 -10.89
CA ARG A 140 -8.12 10.60 -9.75
C ARG A 140 -7.13 9.44 -9.92
N PHE A 141 -7.03 8.87 -11.11
CA PHE A 141 -6.06 7.83 -11.43
C PHE A 141 -4.61 8.29 -11.21
N LEU A 142 -4.27 9.49 -11.67
CA LEU A 142 -2.92 10.06 -11.50
C LEU A 142 -2.63 10.51 -10.07
N ASN A 143 -3.67 10.90 -9.34
CA ASN A 143 -3.55 11.52 -8.02
C ASN A 143 -4.29 10.75 -6.91
N TRP A 144 -4.48 9.43 -7.06
CA TRP A 144 -5.26 8.60 -6.15
C TRP A 144 -4.83 8.74 -4.67
N ARG A 145 -3.58 9.06 -4.41
CA ARG A 145 -3.03 9.26 -3.06
C ARG A 145 -3.66 10.43 -2.28
N PHE A 146 -4.28 11.34 -2.99
CA PHE A 146 -4.93 12.52 -2.40
C PHE A 146 -6.44 12.36 -2.19
N TYR A 147 -6.98 11.19 -2.55
CA TYR A 147 -8.39 10.87 -2.36
C TYR A 147 -8.54 9.86 -1.22
N THR A 148 -9.28 10.25 -0.18
CA THR A 148 -9.44 9.42 1.04
C THR A 148 -10.12 8.09 0.77
N GLU A 149 -10.94 8.03 -0.28
CA GLU A 149 -11.63 6.81 -0.71
C GLU A 149 -10.70 5.81 -1.40
N LEU A 150 -9.57 6.30 -1.94
CA LEU A 150 -8.61 5.51 -2.71
C LEU A 150 -7.30 5.27 -1.93
N SER A 151 -7.07 6.03 -0.86
CA SER A 151 -5.82 5.97 -0.09
C SER A 151 -6.07 6.27 1.38
N GLY A 152 -5.19 5.82 2.24
CA GLY A 152 -5.14 6.22 3.64
C GLY A 152 -4.49 7.61 3.85
N GLY A 153 -4.25 8.35 2.77
CA GLY A 153 -3.63 9.66 2.78
C GLY A 153 -2.10 9.66 2.90
N PRO A 154 -1.47 10.84 2.92
CA PRO A 154 0.00 10.96 2.93
C PRO A 154 0.68 10.28 4.12
N ILE A 155 0.03 10.21 5.28
CA ILE A 155 0.57 9.52 6.46
C ILE A 155 0.65 8.02 6.19
N SER A 156 -0.38 7.44 5.58
CA SER A 156 -0.38 6.02 5.21
C SER A 156 0.60 5.72 4.09
N ASP A 157 0.63 6.56 3.05
CA ASP A 157 1.50 6.33 1.89
C ASP A 157 2.97 6.48 2.26
N LEU A 158 3.34 7.56 2.92
CA LEU A 158 4.73 7.86 3.27
C LEU A 158 5.07 7.50 4.73
N GLY A 159 4.20 7.82 5.68
CA GLY A 159 4.40 7.54 7.09
C GLY A 159 4.53 6.05 7.41
N ALA A 160 3.79 5.20 6.69
CA ALA A 160 3.89 3.74 6.82
C ALA A 160 5.30 3.17 6.57
N HIS A 161 6.19 3.92 5.93
CA HIS A 161 7.59 3.54 5.83
C HIS A 161 8.40 3.77 7.11
N GLN A 162 7.90 4.59 8.03
CA GLN A 162 8.63 5.02 9.25
C GLN A 162 8.16 4.28 10.51
N ILE A 163 6.99 3.66 10.46
CA ILE A 163 6.34 3.00 11.60
C ILE A 163 6.73 1.53 11.71
#